data_fcb29c3c955483a65963f0c087461140
#
_entry.id   fcb29c3c955483a65963f0c087461140
#
_cell.length_a   1.000
_cell.length_b   1.000
_cell.length_c   1.000
_cell.angle_alpha   90.00
_cell.angle_beta   90.00
_cell.angle_gamma   90.00
#
_symmetry.space_group_name_H-M   'P 1'
#
loop_
_entity.id
_entity.type
_entity.pdbx_description
1 polymer ?
#
loop_
_entity_poly.entity_id
_entity_poly.type
_entity_poly.pdbx_seq_one_letter_code
_entity_poly.pdbx_strand_id
1 'polypeptide(L)'
;MKIKIKHSPNFSPKIRLKSSIKFIIIHYTGMQSVIESINRLKNIKSKVSCHYFIDRKGSITQMVNDNQVAWHAGKSKWKSFKNLNENSIGIELVNKGHEFGYQNFSNIQITSLINLCKNL
;
A
#
# COMPACT_ATOMS: atom_id res chain seq x y z
N MET A 1 8.46 -16.32 -0.27
CA MET A 1 7.63 -15.22 0.26
C MET A 1 6.17 -15.52 -0.03
N LYS A 2 5.35 -15.59 1.00
CA LYS A 2 3.93 -15.93 0.87
C LYS A 2 3.09 -14.65 0.90
N ILE A 3 2.26 -14.45 -0.11
CA ILE A 3 1.39 -13.27 -0.22
C ILE A 3 -0.06 -13.72 -0.22
N LYS A 4 -0.84 -13.20 0.72
CA LYS A 4 -2.29 -13.39 0.77
C LYS A 4 -2.96 -12.43 -0.20
N ILE A 5 -4.16 -12.76 -0.64
CA ILE A 5 -4.93 -11.89 -1.54
C ILE A 5 -6.24 -11.50 -0.89
N LYS A 6 -6.50 -10.19 -0.81
CA LYS A 6 -7.78 -9.62 -0.37
C LYS A 6 -8.06 -8.40 -1.24
N HIS A 7 -8.83 -8.57 -2.30
CA HIS A 7 -9.07 -7.52 -3.27
C HIS A 7 -9.83 -6.34 -2.69
N SER A 8 -9.32 -5.13 -2.98
CA SER A 8 -10.03 -3.87 -2.78
C SER A 8 -10.78 -3.51 -4.07
N PRO A 9 -12.00 -2.96 -3.99
CA PRO A 9 -12.69 -2.43 -5.18
C PRO A 9 -12.15 -1.07 -5.63
N ASN A 10 -11.27 -0.46 -4.86
CA ASN A 10 -10.81 0.92 -5.07
C ASN A 10 -9.58 0.94 -5.98
N PHE A 11 -9.80 0.79 -7.26
CA PHE A 11 -8.73 0.86 -8.27
C PHE A 11 -9.31 1.38 -9.59
N SER A 12 -8.43 1.99 -10.39
CA SER A 12 -8.81 2.44 -11.72
C SER A 12 -8.87 1.24 -12.67
N PRO A 13 -9.92 1.14 -13.52
CA PRO A 13 -10.09 -0.04 -14.38
C PRO A 13 -9.05 -0.16 -15.49
N LYS A 14 -8.33 0.91 -15.79
CA LYS A 14 -7.32 0.92 -16.84
C LYS A 14 -6.11 0.07 -16.43
N ILE A 15 -5.70 -0.85 -17.30
CA ILE A 15 -4.47 -1.63 -17.12
C ILE A 15 -3.28 -0.78 -17.54
N ARG A 16 -2.21 -0.80 -16.73
CA ARG A 16 -0.98 -0.08 -17.02
C ARG A 16 0.17 -1.05 -17.34
N LEU A 17 1.12 -0.58 -18.12
CA LEU A 17 2.34 -1.34 -18.41
C LEU A 17 3.27 -1.32 -17.19
N LYS A 18 3.98 -2.41 -16.96
CA LYS A 18 4.98 -2.48 -15.91
C LYS A 18 6.04 -1.39 -16.07
N SER A 19 6.39 -1.04 -17.30
CA SER A 19 7.36 0.04 -17.60
C SER A 19 6.91 1.42 -17.13
N SER A 20 5.62 1.62 -16.90
CA SER A 20 5.11 2.89 -16.37
C SER A 20 5.31 3.04 -14.86
N ILE A 21 5.65 1.95 -14.16
CA ILE A 21 5.84 1.96 -12.71
C ILE A 21 7.27 2.43 -12.43
N LYS A 22 7.39 3.60 -11.80
CA LYS A 22 8.68 4.27 -11.54
C LYS A 22 9.00 4.37 -10.06
N PHE A 23 8.02 4.21 -9.17
CA PHE A 23 8.18 4.45 -7.75
C PHE A 23 7.54 3.36 -6.92
N ILE A 24 8.09 3.15 -5.73
CA ILE A 24 7.43 2.45 -4.63
C ILE A 24 7.19 3.50 -3.56
N ILE A 25 5.94 3.71 -3.16
CA ILE A 25 5.57 4.68 -2.14
C ILE A 25 5.10 3.92 -0.91
N ILE A 26 5.74 4.19 0.22
CA ILE A 26 5.48 3.51 1.47
C ILE A 26 4.70 4.46 2.37
N HIS A 27 3.56 3.97 2.87
CA HIS A 27 2.69 4.68 3.80
C HIS A 27 2.59 3.90 5.11
N TYR A 28 2.16 4.54 6.17
CA TYR A 28 1.70 3.86 7.37
C TYR A 28 0.20 4.09 7.54
N THR A 29 -0.48 3.11 8.15
CA THR A 29 -1.94 3.14 8.24
C THR A 29 -2.47 4.26 9.13
N GLY A 30 -1.74 4.63 10.18
CA GLY A 30 -2.21 5.60 11.16
C GLY A 30 -3.44 5.15 11.94
N MET A 31 -3.71 3.85 11.96
CA MET A 31 -4.88 3.25 12.61
C MET A 31 -4.43 2.22 13.64
N GLN A 32 -5.25 2.01 14.67
CA GLN A 32 -4.87 1.15 15.79
C GLN A 32 -5.03 -0.33 15.52
N SER A 33 -5.84 -0.74 14.53
CA SER A 33 -6.08 -2.15 14.28
C SER A 33 -5.92 -2.52 12.80
N VAL A 34 -5.51 -3.78 12.57
CA VAL A 34 -5.40 -4.37 11.23
C VAL A 34 -6.78 -4.45 10.59
N ILE A 35 -7.80 -4.85 11.35
CA ILE A 35 -9.17 -5.03 10.84
C ILE A 35 -9.73 -3.70 10.34
N GLU A 36 -9.59 -2.62 11.12
CA GLU A 36 -10.03 -1.29 10.71
C GLU A 36 -9.31 -0.83 9.45
N SER A 37 -8.00 -1.04 9.37
CA SER A 37 -7.20 -0.66 8.21
C SER A 37 -7.66 -1.39 6.95
N ILE A 38 -7.83 -2.70 7.03
CA ILE A 38 -8.29 -3.51 5.90
C ILE A 38 -9.71 -3.10 5.48
N ASN A 39 -10.60 -2.90 6.44
CA ASN A 39 -11.97 -2.49 6.15
C ASN A 39 -12.00 -1.14 5.42
N ARG A 40 -11.18 -0.19 5.83
CA ARG A 40 -11.06 1.09 5.15
C ARG A 40 -10.58 0.93 3.70
N LEU A 41 -9.53 0.13 3.50
CA LEU A 41 -8.94 -0.08 2.17
C LEU A 41 -9.88 -0.86 1.23
N LYS A 42 -10.83 -1.60 1.77
CA LYS A 42 -11.85 -2.34 1.01
C LYS A 42 -13.18 -1.62 0.87
N ASN A 43 -13.39 -0.54 1.59
CA ASN A 43 -14.65 0.21 1.55
C ASN A 43 -14.66 1.14 0.34
N ILE A 44 -15.61 0.95 -0.57
CA ILE A 44 -15.72 1.77 -1.78
C ILE A 44 -15.93 3.25 -1.46
N LYS A 45 -16.55 3.55 -0.34
CA LYS A 45 -16.81 4.93 0.10
C LYS A 45 -15.53 5.64 0.56
N SER A 46 -14.52 4.92 1.00
CA SER A 46 -13.26 5.51 1.46
C SER A 46 -12.42 6.08 0.33
N LYS A 47 -12.57 5.54 -0.86
CA LYS A 47 -11.82 5.93 -2.07
C LYS A 47 -10.30 5.86 -1.88
N VAL A 48 -9.84 4.93 -1.03
CA VAL A 48 -8.42 4.67 -0.81
C VAL A 48 -8.14 3.19 -0.95
N SER A 49 -6.93 2.86 -1.40
CA SER A 49 -6.46 1.50 -1.52
C SER A 49 -4.93 1.47 -1.58
N CYS A 50 -4.36 0.28 -1.58
CA CYS A 50 -2.94 0.07 -1.80
C CYS A 50 -2.75 -1.23 -2.56
N HIS A 51 -1.57 -1.42 -3.14
CA HIS A 51 -1.23 -2.67 -3.78
C HIS A 51 -0.92 -3.74 -2.75
N TYR A 52 -0.14 -3.40 -1.73
CA TYR A 52 0.29 -4.33 -0.69
C TYR A 52 0.10 -3.74 0.70
N PHE A 53 -0.23 -4.61 1.63
CA PHE A 53 -0.47 -4.27 3.03
C PHE A 53 0.36 -5.24 3.88
N ILE A 54 1.19 -4.70 4.78
CA ILE A 54 2.08 -5.51 5.63
C ILE A 54 1.74 -5.22 7.09
N ASP A 55 1.33 -6.26 7.82
CA ASP A 55 1.02 -6.13 9.23
C ASP A 55 2.29 -6.21 10.10
N ARG A 56 2.12 -6.02 11.39
CA ARG A 56 3.26 -6.01 12.32
C ARG A 56 3.91 -7.38 12.50
N LYS A 57 3.23 -8.45 12.13
CA LYS A 57 3.78 -9.81 12.13
C LYS A 57 4.52 -10.15 10.83
N GLY A 58 4.57 -9.21 9.89
CA GLY A 58 5.23 -9.40 8.61
C GLY A 58 4.37 -10.09 7.56
N SER A 59 3.09 -10.29 7.82
CA SER A 59 2.17 -10.87 6.85
C SER A 59 1.89 -9.88 5.73
N ILE A 60 2.04 -10.33 4.47
CA ILE A 60 1.85 -9.51 3.28
C ILE A 60 0.51 -9.87 2.64
N THR A 61 -0.30 -8.87 2.37
CA THR A 61 -1.57 -9.01 1.66
C THR A 61 -1.55 -8.14 0.41
N GLN A 62 -1.83 -8.72 -0.75
CA GLN A 62 -2.04 -7.96 -1.98
C GLN A 62 -3.51 -7.59 -2.09
N MET A 63 -3.78 -6.31 -2.30
CA MET A 63 -5.15 -5.78 -2.37
C MET A 63 -5.51 -5.24 -3.75
N VAL A 64 -4.54 -4.83 -4.54
CA VAL A 64 -4.71 -4.41 -5.94
C VAL A 64 -3.56 -5.00 -6.75
N ASN A 65 -3.84 -5.43 -7.97
CA ASN A 65 -2.81 -5.97 -8.87
C ASN A 65 -1.81 -4.88 -9.28
N ASP A 66 -0.55 -5.25 -9.47
CA ASP A 66 0.51 -4.32 -9.85
C ASP A 66 0.21 -3.59 -11.17
N ASN A 67 -0.47 -4.27 -12.10
CA ASN A 67 -0.82 -3.68 -13.39
C ASN A 67 -2.08 -2.82 -13.35
N GLN A 68 -2.63 -2.56 -12.17
CA GLN A 68 -3.75 -1.67 -11.95
C GLN A 68 -3.36 -0.53 -11.02
N VAL A 69 -4.08 0.59 -11.11
CA VAL A 69 -3.79 1.79 -10.35
C VAL A 69 -4.55 1.76 -9.03
N ALA A 70 -3.83 1.66 -7.91
CA ALA A 70 -4.41 1.81 -6.58
C ALA A 70 -4.50 3.29 -6.20
N TRP A 71 -5.39 3.61 -5.28
CA TRP A 71 -5.63 4.99 -4.84
C TRP A 71 -5.00 5.23 -3.47
N HIS A 72 -3.71 5.58 -3.45
CA HIS A 72 -2.96 5.72 -2.20
C HIS A 72 -2.22 7.06 -2.02
N ALA A 73 -1.95 7.79 -3.10
CA ALA A 73 -1.12 9.00 -3.05
C ALA A 73 -1.90 10.31 -3.21
N GLY A 74 -3.20 10.23 -3.56
CA GLY A 74 -4.01 11.42 -3.80
C GLY A 74 -3.45 12.32 -4.90
N LYS A 75 -3.74 13.60 -4.84
CA LYS A 75 -3.10 14.61 -5.69
C LYS A 75 -1.65 14.72 -5.28
N SER A 76 -0.74 14.40 -6.20
CA SER A 76 0.66 14.25 -5.86
C SER A 76 1.55 14.50 -7.07
N LYS A 77 2.79 14.91 -6.80
CA LYS A 77 3.82 15.03 -7.83
C LYS A 77 5.20 14.80 -7.22
N TRP A 78 6.10 14.31 -8.05
CA TRP A 78 7.52 14.21 -7.74
C TRP A 78 8.32 14.60 -8.99
N LYS A 79 9.07 15.69 -8.93
CA LYS A 79 9.76 16.25 -10.09
C LYS A 79 8.76 16.50 -11.23
N SER A 80 8.97 15.92 -12.41
CA SER A 80 8.06 16.04 -13.55
C SER A 80 6.87 15.06 -13.51
N PHE A 81 6.86 14.12 -12.57
CA PHE A 81 5.80 13.13 -12.46
C PHE A 81 4.62 13.68 -11.66
N LYS A 82 3.42 13.57 -12.23
CA LYS A 82 2.15 13.95 -11.60
C LYS A 82 1.29 12.72 -11.41
N ASN A 83 0.31 12.80 -10.49
CA ASN A 83 -0.62 11.69 -10.22
C ASN A 83 0.14 10.39 -9.93
N LEU A 84 0.89 10.40 -8.81
CA LEU A 84 1.81 9.30 -8.49
C LEU A 84 1.11 7.94 -8.35
N ASN A 85 -0.21 7.89 -8.15
CA ASN A 85 -0.94 6.63 -8.21
C ASN A 85 -0.69 5.88 -9.53
N GLU A 86 -0.62 6.60 -10.64
CA GLU A 86 -0.52 5.99 -11.96
C GLU A 86 0.85 5.35 -12.24
N ASN A 87 1.89 5.78 -11.55
CA ASN A 87 3.27 5.36 -11.83
C ASN A 87 4.01 4.79 -10.61
N SER A 88 3.26 4.32 -9.62
CA SER A 88 3.84 3.77 -8.39
C SER A 88 3.15 2.49 -7.93
N ILE A 89 3.85 1.77 -7.06
CA ILE A 89 3.28 0.71 -6.22
C ILE A 89 3.12 1.33 -4.82
N GLY A 90 1.91 1.27 -4.27
CA GLY A 90 1.63 1.73 -2.92
C GLY A 90 1.68 0.58 -1.92
N ILE A 91 2.47 0.74 -0.86
CA ILE A 91 2.59 -0.25 0.21
C ILE A 91 2.20 0.41 1.53
N GLU A 92 1.23 -0.18 2.23
CA GLU A 92 0.80 0.27 3.55
C GLU A 92 1.43 -0.62 4.63
N LEU A 93 2.08 0.00 5.60
CA LEU A 93 2.59 -0.68 6.80
C LEU A 93 1.67 -0.38 7.98
N VAL A 94 1.24 -1.42 8.68
CA VAL A 94 0.43 -1.23 9.88
C VAL A 94 1.27 -0.56 10.95
N ASN A 95 0.84 0.63 11.35
CA ASN A 95 1.47 1.40 12.41
C ASN A 95 0.44 2.44 12.88
N LYS A 96 0.28 2.58 14.19
CA LYS A 96 -0.72 3.50 14.74
C LYS A 96 -0.39 4.98 14.47
N GLY A 97 0.88 5.29 14.18
CA GLY A 97 1.30 6.64 13.82
C GLY A 97 1.39 7.59 15.00
N HIS A 98 1.72 8.84 14.69
CA HIS A 98 2.01 9.85 15.72
C HIS A 98 0.78 10.30 16.52
N GLU A 99 -0.44 10.16 15.98
CA GLU A 99 -1.67 10.57 16.68
C GLU A 99 -1.96 9.69 17.91
N PHE A 100 -1.47 8.45 17.91
CA PHE A 100 -1.66 7.48 18.99
C PHE A 100 -0.35 7.16 19.72
N GLY A 101 0.61 8.08 19.66
CA GLY A 101 1.96 7.88 20.16
C GLY A 101 2.85 7.20 19.13
N TYR A 102 4.14 7.48 19.19
CA TYR A 102 5.09 6.88 18.26
C TYR A 102 5.25 5.39 18.52
N GLN A 103 5.33 4.64 17.44
CA GLN A 103 5.55 3.20 17.46
C GLN A 103 6.60 2.85 16.42
N ASN A 104 7.62 2.10 16.82
CA ASN A 104 8.61 1.59 15.88
C ASN A 104 7.97 0.51 14.99
N PHE A 105 8.37 0.45 13.73
CA PHE A 105 8.02 -0.68 12.88
C PHE A 105 8.71 -1.94 13.43
N SER A 106 8.01 -3.08 13.40
CA SER A 106 8.61 -4.32 13.87
C SER A 106 9.70 -4.80 12.91
N ASN A 107 10.70 -5.53 13.44
CA ASN A 107 11.79 -6.03 12.61
C ASN A 107 11.29 -6.98 11.52
N ILE A 108 10.35 -7.86 11.84
CA ILE A 108 9.81 -8.80 10.87
C ILE A 108 8.99 -8.08 9.79
N GLN A 109 8.30 -7.00 10.15
CA GLN A 109 7.58 -6.16 9.19
C GLN A 109 8.54 -5.50 8.19
N ILE A 110 9.65 -4.96 8.67
CA ILE A 110 10.67 -4.35 7.81
C ILE A 110 11.35 -5.40 6.93
N THR A 111 11.64 -6.59 7.47
CA THR A 111 12.18 -7.70 6.68
C THR A 111 11.25 -8.09 5.54
N SER A 112 9.95 -8.20 5.82
CA SER A 112 8.94 -8.48 4.79
C SER A 112 8.89 -7.39 3.73
N LEU A 113 8.95 -6.12 4.14
CA LEU A 113 8.98 -4.99 3.23
C LEU A 113 10.19 -5.05 2.29
N ILE A 114 11.38 -5.31 2.83
CA ILE A 114 12.61 -5.41 2.03
C ILE A 114 12.49 -6.54 1.01
N ASN A 115 12.03 -7.72 1.45
CA ASN A 115 11.86 -8.87 0.57
C ASN A 115 10.84 -8.60 -0.54
N LEU A 116 9.72 -7.94 -0.21
CA LEU A 116 8.72 -7.55 -1.19
C LEU A 116 9.32 -6.60 -2.23
N CYS A 117 9.99 -5.54 -1.78
CA CYS A 117 10.58 -4.54 -2.68
C CYS A 117 11.61 -5.15 -3.65
N LYS A 118 12.38 -6.14 -3.21
CA LYS A 118 13.34 -6.84 -4.07
C LYS A 118 12.65 -7.62 -5.20
N ASN A 119 11.40 -7.99 -5.03
CA ASN A 119 10.64 -8.79 -5.99
C ASN A 119 9.71 -7.95 -6.89
N LEU A 120 9.66 -6.65 -6.69
CA LEU A 120 8.81 -5.76 -7.49
C LEU A 120 9.50 -5.18 -8.74
#